data_41eebc356463ff2053b38c40274298e4
#
_entry.id   41eebc356463ff2053b38c40274298e4
#
_cell.length_a   1.000
_cell.length_b   1.000
_cell.length_c   1.000
_cell.angle_alpha   90.00
_cell.angle_beta   90.00
_cell.angle_gamma   90.00
#
_symmetry.space_group_name_H-M   'P 1'
#
loop_
_entity.id
_entity.type
_entity.pdbx_description
1 polymer ?
#
loop_
_entity_poly.entity_id
_entity_poly.type
_entity_poly.pdbx_seq_one_letter_code
_entity_poly.pdbx_strand_id
1 'polypeptide(L)'
;RDQPRSRGLGDVYKRQGQTFKNRIMFPPLTTGYEKNGMISEQDMGFYTRLAKGGVGYIVLGDVAPINSFSPTPKLFDDSQIPAFKALADSVHAYGTKLGVQIFHPEYDVDAINSLFMQKKFDEMRQRLHHDMMFFTDEASEEMLMSIIDKMCACAVRAQKAGVDVIQIHGDRLNGCLCSTRMNHRTDKFGGSLENRVRFARMLTRAIRKAVPDMVIDYKLSIVTPQRGKGGIDEADAVQFAQWLVEDGVDMFHVAQANHTGNMADTIPPMGVQPYGFFVKIAGDIKKAVNVPVSAVGRIVDADMAARVIESGMADIVAMGRPLLADPDWGTKIAAGKACDIRRCISCNKGCTDAIQNRQFLSCVLNAENGYENTRSCLLYTSDAADD
;
A
#
# COMPACT_ATOMS: atom_id res chain seq x y z
N ARG A 1 -21.33 -29.40 17.48
CA ARG A 1 -20.46 -29.60 16.32
C ARG A 1 -19.77 -28.25 16.08
N ASP A 2 -18.48 -28.20 16.32
CA ASP A 2 -17.67 -27.00 16.19
C ASP A 2 -17.75 -26.50 14.76
N GLN A 3 -18.38 -25.33 14.57
CA GLN A 3 -18.22 -24.59 13.34
C GLN A 3 -16.74 -24.19 13.22
N PRO A 4 -16.14 -24.30 12.05
CA PRO A 4 -14.73 -23.95 11.90
C PRO A 4 -14.59 -22.47 12.27
N ARG A 5 -13.99 -22.22 13.43
CA ARG A 5 -13.52 -20.89 13.82
C ARG A 5 -12.68 -20.39 12.66
N SER A 6 -12.85 -19.15 12.27
CA SER A 6 -12.21 -18.30 11.24
C SER A 6 -10.91 -18.82 10.55
N ARG A 7 -10.52 -20.06 10.69
CA ARG A 7 -9.30 -20.71 10.16
C ARG A 7 -8.06 -19.82 10.31
N GLY A 8 -7.87 -19.23 11.50
CA GLY A 8 -6.75 -18.35 11.81
C GLY A 8 -6.87 -16.91 11.29
N LEU A 9 -7.78 -16.62 10.36
CA LEU A 9 -7.98 -15.24 9.84
C LEU A 9 -8.50 -14.27 10.89
N GLY A 10 -9.31 -14.74 11.83
CA GLY A 10 -9.85 -13.96 12.94
C GLY A 10 -8.92 -13.82 14.15
N ASP A 11 -7.74 -14.44 14.12
CA ASP A 11 -6.84 -14.44 15.25
C ASP A 11 -6.18 -13.07 15.46
N VAL A 12 -6.14 -12.64 16.72
CA VAL A 12 -5.46 -11.39 17.13
C VAL A 12 -3.97 -11.52 16.90
N TYR A 13 -3.37 -10.46 16.40
CA TYR A 13 -1.95 -10.37 16.15
C TYR A 13 -1.34 -9.16 16.89
N LYS A 14 -0.14 -9.32 17.48
CA LYS A 14 0.54 -8.25 18.24
C LYS A 14 1.93 -7.95 17.71
N ARG A 15 2.27 -6.68 17.53
CA ARG A 15 3.60 -6.20 17.18
C ARG A 15 3.87 -4.82 17.75
N GLN A 16 5.07 -4.60 18.34
CA GLN A 16 5.50 -3.31 18.91
C GLN A 16 4.43 -2.64 19.78
N GLY A 17 3.79 -3.41 20.67
CA GLY A 17 2.69 -2.91 21.49
C GLY A 17 1.35 -2.70 20.77
N GLN A 18 1.31 -2.77 19.46
CA GLN A 18 0.07 -2.71 18.67
C GLN A 18 -0.64 -4.06 18.62
N THR A 19 -1.96 -4.02 18.68
CA THR A 19 -2.81 -5.22 18.58
C THR A 19 -3.69 -5.09 17.35
N PHE A 20 -3.53 -6.02 16.41
CA PHE A 20 -4.36 -6.15 15.22
C PHE A 20 -5.48 -7.15 15.51
N LYS A 21 -6.73 -6.76 15.31
CA LYS A 21 -7.91 -7.57 15.72
C LYS A 21 -8.08 -8.85 14.90
N ASN A 22 -7.47 -8.94 13.72
CA ASN A 22 -7.43 -10.12 12.86
C ASN A 22 -6.30 -10.02 11.84
N ARG A 23 -6.20 -11.01 10.94
CA ARG A 23 -5.14 -11.15 9.92
C ARG A 23 -5.58 -10.68 8.53
N ILE A 24 -6.57 -9.80 8.44
CA ILE A 24 -7.10 -9.25 7.19
C ILE A 24 -6.59 -7.83 7.02
N MET A 25 -5.86 -7.57 5.94
CA MET A 25 -5.30 -6.28 5.60
C MET A 25 -5.93 -5.72 4.32
N PHE A 26 -6.30 -4.44 4.34
CA PHE A 26 -6.54 -3.67 3.13
C PHE A 26 -5.22 -3.01 2.70
N PRO A 27 -4.63 -3.42 1.56
CA PRO A 27 -3.35 -2.89 1.10
C PRO A 27 -3.50 -1.47 0.56
N PRO A 28 -2.39 -0.71 0.43
CA PRO A 28 -2.42 0.63 -0.14
C PRO A 28 -2.90 0.61 -1.58
N LEU A 29 -3.85 1.47 -1.89
CA LEU A 29 -4.37 1.72 -3.24
C LEU A 29 -4.52 3.22 -3.45
N THR A 30 -4.25 3.70 -4.66
CA THR A 30 -4.66 5.03 -5.09
C THR A 30 -6.16 5.02 -5.31
N THR A 31 -6.91 5.87 -4.60
CA THR A 31 -8.39 5.90 -4.65
C THR A 31 -8.92 6.97 -5.59
N GLY A 32 -8.18 8.07 -5.76
CA GLY A 32 -8.65 9.26 -6.46
C GLY A 32 -9.74 10.02 -5.70
N TYR A 33 -9.89 9.77 -4.39
CA TYR A 33 -10.90 10.43 -3.55
C TYR A 33 -10.38 11.72 -2.92
N GLU A 34 -9.07 11.88 -2.80
CA GLU A 34 -8.48 13.09 -2.22
C GLU A 34 -8.89 14.34 -3.03
N LYS A 35 -8.94 15.48 -2.34
CA LYS A 35 -9.18 16.79 -2.97
C LYS A 35 -8.02 17.71 -2.66
N ASN A 36 -7.29 18.12 -3.71
CA ASN A 36 -6.10 18.97 -3.57
C ASN A 36 -5.04 18.40 -2.61
N GLY A 37 -4.91 17.08 -2.59
CA GLY A 37 -4.01 16.37 -1.68
C GLY A 37 -4.49 16.25 -0.23
N MET A 38 -5.72 16.69 0.08
CA MET A 38 -6.32 16.57 1.40
C MET A 38 -7.23 15.34 1.49
N ILE A 39 -7.28 14.73 2.67
CA ILE A 39 -8.29 13.71 3.00
C ILE A 39 -9.68 14.32 2.80
N SER A 40 -10.50 13.71 1.97
CA SER A 40 -11.87 14.15 1.66
C SER A 40 -12.93 13.41 2.49
N GLU A 41 -14.17 13.87 2.42
CA GLU A 41 -15.31 13.13 2.97
C GLU A 41 -15.49 11.76 2.32
N GLN A 42 -15.13 11.65 1.04
CA GLN A 42 -15.18 10.37 0.30
C GLN A 42 -14.12 9.40 0.82
N ASP A 43 -12.88 9.86 1.10
CA ASP A 43 -11.87 9.06 1.80
C ASP A 43 -12.38 8.60 3.17
N MET A 44 -12.94 9.52 3.95
CA MET A 44 -13.50 9.22 5.28
C MET A 44 -14.56 8.14 5.22
N GLY A 45 -15.52 8.27 4.32
CA GLY A 45 -16.59 7.27 4.12
C GLY A 45 -16.03 5.90 3.74
N PHE A 46 -15.17 5.88 2.76
CA PHE A 46 -14.56 4.65 2.23
C PHE A 46 -13.77 3.86 3.28
N TYR A 47 -12.80 4.50 3.93
CA TYR A 47 -11.94 3.81 4.92
C TYR A 47 -12.72 3.43 6.19
N THR A 48 -13.64 4.28 6.64
CA THR A 48 -14.55 3.97 7.76
C THR A 48 -15.42 2.77 7.43
N ARG A 49 -15.93 2.68 6.20
CA ARG A 49 -16.74 1.54 5.74
C ARG A 49 -15.98 0.22 5.76
N LEU A 50 -14.71 0.22 5.32
CA LEU A 50 -13.84 -0.95 5.41
C LEU A 50 -13.59 -1.36 6.87
N ALA A 51 -13.32 -0.41 7.75
CA ALA A 51 -13.11 -0.67 9.18
C ALA A 51 -14.34 -1.28 9.84
N LYS A 52 -15.55 -0.73 9.54
CA LYS A 52 -16.85 -1.26 9.97
C LYS A 52 -17.07 -2.68 9.47
N GLY A 53 -16.61 -3.00 8.26
CA GLY A 53 -16.68 -4.33 7.66
C GLY A 53 -15.73 -5.36 8.25
N GLY A 54 -14.94 -5.00 9.26
CA GLY A 54 -14.17 -5.92 10.06
C GLY A 54 -12.72 -6.12 9.61
N VAL A 55 -12.18 -5.25 8.75
CA VAL A 55 -10.76 -5.30 8.38
C VAL A 55 -9.89 -4.99 9.60
N GLY A 56 -8.82 -5.77 9.82
CA GLY A 56 -7.94 -5.60 10.97
C GLY A 56 -6.89 -4.51 10.81
N TYR A 57 -6.40 -4.32 9.59
CA TYR A 57 -5.37 -3.35 9.25
C TYR A 57 -5.65 -2.72 7.89
N ILE A 58 -5.66 -1.41 7.84
CA ILE A 58 -5.86 -0.62 6.62
C ILE A 58 -4.61 0.22 6.37
N VAL A 59 -4.09 0.20 5.16
CA VAL A 59 -3.03 1.12 4.73
C VAL A 59 -3.60 2.13 3.76
N LEU A 60 -3.56 3.41 4.16
CA LEU A 60 -3.83 4.54 3.28
C LEU A 60 -2.71 4.63 2.25
N GLY A 61 -3.06 4.46 0.98
CA GLY A 61 -2.09 4.36 -0.10
C GLY A 61 -1.59 5.68 -0.59
N ASP A 62 -0.31 5.66 -0.91
CA ASP A 62 0.49 6.67 -1.55
C ASP A 62 0.40 8.06 -0.90
N VAL A 63 0.84 8.17 0.36
CA VAL A 63 0.92 9.48 1.03
C VAL A 63 2.22 10.18 0.64
N ALA A 64 2.09 11.35 0.00
CA ALA A 64 3.24 12.13 -0.43
C ALA A 64 3.79 13.02 0.71
N PRO A 65 5.10 12.95 0.99
CA PRO A 65 5.76 13.78 2.01
C PRO A 65 6.12 15.17 1.49
N ILE A 66 5.64 15.52 0.32
CA ILE A 66 5.95 16.74 -0.42
C ILE A 66 4.74 17.13 -1.28
N ASN A 67 4.61 18.41 -1.60
CA ASN A 67 3.53 18.90 -2.48
C ASN A 67 3.76 18.53 -3.94
N SER A 68 3.61 17.24 -4.26
CA SER A 68 3.73 16.70 -5.62
C SER A 68 2.43 16.82 -6.41
N PHE A 69 2.50 16.62 -7.74
CA PHE A 69 1.33 16.54 -8.62
C PHE A 69 0.62 15.19 -8.60
N SER A 70 1.09 14.24 -7.78
CA SER A 70 0.42 12.95 -7.65
C SER A 70 -1.01 13.15 -7.09
N PRO A 71 -2.02 12.46 -7.64
CA PRO A 71 -3.41 12.53 -7.16
C PRO A 71 -3.59 11.66 -5.92
N THR A 72 -2.87 11.99 -4.86
CA THR A 72 -2.77 11.20 -3.62
C THR A 72 -2.79 12.12 -2.42
N PRO A 73 -3.21 11.64 -1.24
CA PRO A 73 -3.13 12.42 -0.01
C PRO A 73 -1.70 12.87 0.27
N LYS A 74 -1.55 14.05 0.85
CA LYS A 74 -0.27 14.67 1.17
C LYS A 74 -0.17 14.95 2.66
N LEU A 75 1.03 14.77 3.21
CA LEU A 75 1.32 15.03 4.62
C LEU A 75 2.71 15.69 4.76
N PHE A 76 2.86 16.85 4.14
CA PHE A 76 4.11 17.62 4.13
C PHE A 76 4.08 18.84 5.06
N ASP A 77 2.90 19.20 5.58
CA ASP A 77 2.70 20.36 6.46
C ASP A 77 1.84 19.98 7.68
N ASP A 78 2.09 20.61 8.83
CA ASP A 78 1.39 20.31 10.07
C ASP A 78 -0.11 20.65 10.02
N SER A 79 -0.54 21.56 9.13
CA SER A 79 -1.96 21.87 8.89
C SER A 79 -2.78 20.68 8.38
N GLN A 80 -2.11 19.66 7.83
CA GLN A 80 -2.75 18.44 7.32
C GLN A 80 -2.99 17.39 8.41
N ILE A 81 -2.33 17.52 9.58
CA ILE A 81 -2.46 16.56 10.69
C ILE A 81 -3.90 16.35 11.15
N PRO A 82 -4.75 17.39 11.31
CA PRO A 82 -6.12 17.19 11.79
C PRO A 82 -6.98 16.28 10.91
N ALA A 83 -6.81 16.34 9.58
CA ALA A 83 -7.56 15.49 8.65
C ALA A 83 -7.14 14.01 8.77
N PHE A 84 -5.84 13.75 8.87
CA PHE A 84 -5.32 12.40 9.13
C PHE A 84 -5.74 11.87 10.49
N LYS A 85 -5.77 12.74 11.52
CA LYS A 85 -6.25 12.37 12.85
C LYS A 85 -7.73 11.98 12.82
N ALA A 86 -8.57 12.75 12.16
CA ALA A 86 -9.99 12.43 12.02
C ALA A 86 -10.19 11.07 11.32
N LEU A 87 -9.39 10.77 10.29
CA LEU A 87 -9.41 9.46 9.64
C LEU A 87 -8.97 8.34 10.59
N ALA A 88 -7.88 8.53 11.32
CA ALA A 88 -7.40 7.56 12.30
C ALA A 88 -8.46 7.28 13.38
N ASP A 89 -9.05 8.32 13.94
CA ASP A 89 -10.11 8.19 14.97
C ASP A 89 -11.32 7.42 14.42
N SER A 90 -11.75 7.69 13.19
CA SER A 90 -12.91 7.01 12.57
C SER A 90 -12.65 5.52 12.32
N VAL A 91 -11.43 5.16 11.95
CA VAL A 91 -11.00 3.77 11.72
C VAL A 91 -10.82 3.04 13.06
N HIS A 92 -10.22 3.70 14.05
CA HIS A 92 -10.01 3.17 15.40
C HIS A 92 -11.33 2.87 16.13
N ALA A 93 -12.41 3.61 15.85
CA ALA A 93 -13.73 3.36 16.44
C ALA A 93 -14.24 1.93 16.20
N TYR A 94 -13.71 1.24 15.19
CA TYR A 94 -14.02 -0.15 14.87
C TYR A 94 -12.89 -1.13 15.26
N GLY A 95 -11.88 -0.69 16.03
CA GLY A 95 -10.75 -1.50 16.43
C GLY A 95 -9.78 -1.85 15.30
N THR A 96 -9.87 -1.18 14.18
CA THR A 96 -8.98 -1.36 13.01
C THR A 96 -7.74 -0.49 13.16
N LYS A 97 -6.56 -1.00 12.79
CA LYS A 97 -5.32 -0.22 12.75
C LYS A 97 -5.16 0.52 11.44
N LEU A 98 -4.66 1.75 11.51
CA LEU A 98 -4.37 2.57 10.34
C LEU A 98 -2.87 2.69 10.12
N GLY A 99 -2.43 2.33 8.92
CA GLY A 99 -1.11 2.65 8.40
C GLY A 99 -1.18 3.70 7.31
N VAL A 100 -0.10 4.42 7.11
CA VAL A 100 0.10 5.29 5.94
C VAL A 100 1.30 4.82 5.16
N GLN A 101 1.15 4.65 3.84
CA GLN A 101 2.26 4.34 2.96
C GLN A 101 2.91 5.63 2.47
N ILE A 102 4.17 5.83 2.86
CA ILE A 102 4.95 7.00 2.46
C ILE A 102 5.79 6.65 1.24
N PHE A 103 5.75 7.51 0.21
CA PHE A 103 6.52 7.34 -1.01
C PHE A 103 7.10 8.66 -1.49
N HIS A 104 8.13 8.61 -2.32
CA HIS A 104 8.59 9.76 -3.11
C HIS A 104 8.54 9.39 -4.59
N PRO A 105 8.01 10.28 -5.45
CA PRO A 105 8.01 10.05 -6.89
C PRO A 105 9.44 10.11 -7.44
N GLU A 106 9.65 9.55 -8.60
CA GLU A 106 10.92 9.48 -9.32
C GLU A 106 11.13 10.67 -10.25
N TYR A 107 10.95 11.87 -9.67
CA TYR A 107 11.27 13.15 -10.32
C TYR A 107 11.56 14.24 -9.27
N ASP A 108 12.25 15.29 -9.70
CA ASP A 108 12.53 16.48 -8.88
C ASP A 108 11.27 17.34 -8.70
N VAL A 109 10.56 17.07 -7.60
CA VAL A 109 9.28 17.74 -7.30
C VAL A 109 9.46 19.25 -7.14
N ASP A 110 10.55 19.70 -6.53
CA ASP A 110 10.80 21.14 -6.30
C ASP A 110 11.07 21.86 -7.63
N ALA A 111 11.84 21.27 -8.53
CA ALA A 111 12.07 21.82 -9.86
C ALA A 111 10.77 21.87 -10.68
N ILE A 112 9.97 20.81 -10.65
CA ILE A 112 8.68 20.75 -11.36
C ILE A 112 7.72 21.82 -10.81
N ASN A 113 7.61 21.96 -9.47
CA ASN A 113 6.79 22.99 -8.84
C ASN A 113 7.24 24.40 -9.20
N SER A 114 8.55 24.65 -9.23
CA SER A 114 9.11 25.96 -9.63
C SER A 114 8.72 26.33 -11.06
N LEU A 115 8.85 25.41 -12.01
CA LEU A 115 8.45 25.62 -13.39
C LEU A 115 6.93 25.85 -13.53
N PHE A 116 6.12 25.13 -12.77
CA PHE A 116 4.68 25.32 -12.71
C PHE A 116 4.30 26.72 -12.21
N MET A 117 4.90 27.19 -11.13
CA MET A 117 4.66 28.51 -10.56
C MET A 117 5.09 29.64 -11.52
N GLN A 118 6.13 29.42 -12.30
CA GLN A 118 6.58 30.32 -13.36
C GLN A 118 5.73 30.25 -14.64
N LYS A 119 4.71 29.37 -14.69
CA LYS A 119 3.85 29.09 -15.85
C LYS A 119 4.62 28.60 -17.09
N LYS A 120 5.77 27.95 -16.86
CA LYS A 120 6.62 27.38 -17.91
C LYS A 120 6.21 25.92 -18.19
N PHE A 121 4.99 25.75 -18.69
CA PHE A 121 4.37 24.42 -18.81
C PHE A 121 5.08 23.49 -19.79
N ASP A 122 5.69 24.00 -20.86
CA ASP A 122 6.42 23.18 -21.81
C ASP A 122 7.76 22.68 -21.22
N GLU A 123 8.51 23.58 -20.56
CA GLU A 123 9.73 23.21 -19.84
C GLU A 123 9.43 22.21 -18.71
N MET A 124 8.33 22.41 -17.99
CA MET A 124 7.87 21.49 -16.94
C MET A 124 7.58 20.10 -17.50
N ARG A 125 6.88 20.00 -18.64
CA ARG A 125 6.59 18.70 -19.28
C ARG A 125 7.86 18.01 -19.75
N GLN A 126 8.78 18.76 -20.37
CA GLN A 126 10.08 18.23 -20.80
C GLN A 126 10.90 17.72 -19.60
N ARG A 127 10.96 18.52 -18.52
CA ARG A 127 11.68 18.14 -17.31
C ARG A 127 11.06 16.90 -16.66
N LEU A 128 9.73 16.84 -16.54
CA LEU A 128 9.06 15.66 -15.98
C LEU A 128 9.32 14.41 -16.83
N HIS A 129 9.27 14.53 -18.15
CA HIS A 129 9.56 13.42 -19.05
C HIS A 129 11.02 12.94 -18.90
N HIS A 130 11.97 13.86 -18.81
CA HIS A 130 13.37 13.54 -18.55
C HIS A 130 13.56 12.84 -17.22
N ASP A 131 13.02 13.42 -16.15
CA ASP A 131 13.16 12.88 -14.80
C ASP A 131 12.57 11.47 -14.65
N MET A 132 11.40 11.23 -15.23
CA MET A 132 10.79 9.88 -15.21
C MET A 132 11.68 8.80 -15.83
N MET A 133 12.63 9.17 -16.67
CA MET A 133 13.59 8.25 -17.30
C MET A 133 14.93 8.19 -16.56
N PHE A 134 15.39 9.30 -16.01
CA PHE A 134 16.78 9.46 -15.60
C PHE A 134 16.98 9.87 -14.14
N PHE A 135 15.92 10.30 -13.43
CA PHE A 135 16.04 10.81 -12.06
C PHE A 135 16.72 9.81 -11.11
N THR A 136 16.40 8.52 -11.25
CA THR A 136 17.05 7.46 -10.44
C THR A 136 18.56 7.47 -10.59
N ASP A 137 19.06 7.71 -11.79
CA ASP A 137 20.48 7.70 -12.10
C ASP A 137 21.17 9.05 -11.80
N GLU A 138 20.44 10.16 -11.95
CA GLU A 138 20.98 11.52 -11.88
C GLU A 138 20.80 12.22 -10.53
N ALA A 139 19.91 11.74 -9.66
CA ALA A 139 19.67 12.37 -8.36
C ALA A 139 20.96 12.44 -7.54
N SER A 140 21.34 13.64 -7.09
CA SER A 140 22.52 13.80 -6.26
C SER A 140 22.34 13.19 -4.88
N GLU A 141 23.44 12.95 -4.17
CA GLU A 141 23.37 12.45 -2.79
C GLU A 141 22.61 13.43 -1.89
N GLU A 142 22.84 14.75 -2.04
CA GLU A 142 22.16 15.78 -1.28
C GLU A 142 20.65 15.72 -1.53
N MET A 143 20.22 15.49 -2.77
CA MET A 143 18.82 15.32 -3.12
C MET A 143 18.24 14.07 -2.42
N LEU A 144 18.93 12.93 -2.49
CA LEU A 144 18.49 11.70 -1.84
C LEU A 144 18.39 11.87 -0.31
N MET A 145 19.33 12.58 0.32
CA MET A 145 19.27 12.88 1.75
C MET A 145 18.11 13.80 2.10
N SER A 146 17.86 14.85 1.30
CA SER A 146 16.70 15.73 1.47
C SER A 146 15.38 14.98 1.36
N ILE A 147 15.29 13.98 0.48
CA ILE A 147 14.10 13.11 0.35
C ILE A 147 13.91 12.29 1.63
N ILE A 148 14.96 11.70 2.18
CA ILE A 148 14.89 10.98 3.46
C ILE A 148 14.35 11.90 4.57
N ASP A 149 14.87 13.12 4.68
CA ASP A 149 14.41 14.08 5.70
C ASP A 149 12.92 14.42 5.55
N LYS A 150 12.44 14.63 4.32
CA LYS A 150 11.02 14.87 4.03
C LYS A 150 10.15 13.67 4.39
N MET A 151 10.60 12.45 4.11
CA MET A 151 9.88 11.22 4.47
C MET A 151 9.86 11.01 5.99
N CYS A 152 10.93 11.31 6.70
CA CYS A 152 10.97 11.27 8.16
C CYS A 152 10.02 12.30 8.78
N ALA A 153 9.98 13.54 8.26
CA ALA A 153 9.05 14.56 8.73
C ALA A 153 7.58 14.14 8.51
N CYS A 154 7.28 13.48 7.39
CA CYS A 154 5.96 12.88 7.13
C CYS A 154 5.62 11.80 8.17
N ALA A 155 6.55 10.91 8.50
CA ALA A 155 6.35 9.88 9.51
C ALA A 155 6.04 10.48 10.90
N VAL A 156 6.75 11.54 11.28
CA VAL A 156 6.49 12.25 12.54
C VAL A 156 5.09 12.90 12.55
N ARG A 157 4.66 13.48 11.43
CA ARG A 157 3.29 14.02 11.31
C ARG A 157 2.24 12.92 11.40
N ALA A 158 2.47 11.77 10.77
CA ALA A 158 1.60 10.61 10.88
C ALA A 158 1.48 10.12 12.32
N GLN A 159 2.60 10.08 13.07
CA GLN A 159 2.59 9.74 14.50
C GLN A 159 1.75 10.74 15.30
N LYS A 160 1.93 12.05 15.08
CA LYS A 160 1.13 13.12 15.73
C LYS A 160 -0.37 12.99 15.40
N ALA A 161 -0.72 12.48 14.23
CA ALA A 161 -2.09 12.24 13.82
C ALA A 161 -2.70 10.96 14.43
N GLY A 162 -1.94 10.18 15.19
CA GLY A 162 -2.44 8.94 15.79
C GLY A 162 -2.46 7.75 14.84
N VAL A 163 -1.72 7.81 13.73
CA VAL A 163 -1.51 6.66 12.83
C VAL A 163 -0.69 5.58 13.55
N ASP A 164 -1.03 4.31 13.37
CA ASP A 164 -0.40 3.20 14.08
C ASP A 164 0.87 2.65 13.38
N VAL A 165 0.90 2.72 12.05
CA VAL A 165 1.92 2.06 11.23
C VAL A 165 2.44 3.01 10.15
N ILE A 166 3.74 3.08 9.99
CA ILE A 166 4.38 3.66 8.79
C ILE A 166 4.71 2.54 7.83
N GLN A 167 4.12 2.57 6.64
CA GLN A 167 4.55 1.68 5.57
C GLN A 167 5.50 2.42 4.63
N ILE A 168 6.71 1.90 4.49
CA ILE A 168 7.69 2.38 3.52
C ILE A 168 7.38 1.75 2.16
N HIS A 169 7.16 2.58 1.15
CA HIS A 169 6.91 2.09 -0.20
C HIS A 169 8.22 1.62 -0.85
N GLY A 170 8.36 0.32 -1.04
CA GLY A 170 9.52 -0.30 -1.71
C GLY A 170 9.41 -0.35 -3.24
N ASP A 171 8.51 0.42 -3.83
CA ASP A 171 8.37 0.72 -5.25
C ASP A 171 8.68 2.22 -5.46
N ARG A 172 8.38 2.81 -6.59
CA ARG A 172 8.64 4.22 -6.92
C ARG A 172 10.15 4.52 -6.83
N LEU A 173 10.58 5.70 -6.43
CA LEU A 173 12.01 6.04 -6.34
C LEU A 173 12.81 5.02 -5.52
N ASN A 174 12.30 4.63 -4.37
CA ASN A 174 12.97 3.65 -3.51
C ASN A 174 13.17 2.30 -4.23
N GLY A 175 12.13 1.80 -4.89
CA GLY A 175 12.23 0.57 -5.68
C GLY A 175 13.11 0.71 -6.92
N CYS A 176 13.07 1.86 -7.60
CA CYS A 176 13.93 2.13 -8.74
C CYS A 176 15.42 2.07 -8.36
N LEU A 177 15.79 2.63 -7.20
CA LEU A 177 17.17 2.56 -6.68
C LEU A 177 17.59 1.12 -6.32
N CYS A 178 16.67 0.25 -5.90
CA CYS A 178 16.96 -1.16 -5.62
C CYS A 178 17.12 -2.02 -6.89
N SER A 179 16.58 -1.58 -8.00
CA SER A 179 16.38 -2.38 -9.21
C SER A 179 17.63 -2.50 -10.06
N THR A 180 17.93 -3.71 -10.52
CA THR A 180 18.95 -3.95 -11.57
C THR A 180 18.51 -3.47 -12.95
N ARG A 181 17.21 -3.21 -13.16
CA ARG A 181 16.60 -2.81 -14.44
C ARG A 181 16.42 -1.30 -14.56
N MET A 182 16.47 -0.56 -13.45
CA MET A 182 16.18 0.87 -13.39
C MET A 182 17.35 1.69 -12.86
N ASN A 183 18.26 1.09 -12.11
CA ASN A 183 19.41 1.76 -11.51
C ASN A 183 20.69 1.45 -12.29
N HIS A 184 21.19 2.44 -13.02
CA HIS A 184 22.44 2.34 -13.81
C HIS A 184 23.58 3.15 -13.17
N ARG A 185 23.42 3.56 -11.92
CA ARG A 185 24.41 4.35 -11.18
C ARG A 185 25.72 3.60 -10.99
N THR A 186 26.81 4.35 -11.02
CA THR A 186 28.17 3.83 -10.79
C THR A 186 28.78 4.31 -9.47
N ASP A 187 28.01 5.08 -8.69
CA ASP A 187 28.40 5.56 -7.36
C ASP A 187 27.98 4.57 -6.24
N LYS A 188 28.08 5.01 -4.99
CA LYS A 188 27.72 4.19 -3.82
C LYS A 188 26.24 3.79 -3.70
N PHE A 189 25.38 4.26 -4.60
CA PHE A 189 23.97 3.88 -4.68
C PHE A 189 23.65 2.95 -5.85
N GLY A 190 24.66 2.48 -6.60
CA GLY A 190 24.49 1.62 -7.76
C GLY A 190 25.47 0.46 -7.86
N GLY A 191 25.23 -0.43 -8.82
CA GLY A 191 26.05 -1.61 -9.07
C GLY A 191 25.70 -2.78 -8.15
N SER A 192 26.48 -3.02 -7.09
CA SER A 192 26.26 -4.16 -6.18
C SER A 192 24.92 -4.09 -5.45
N LEU A 193 24.43 -5.23 -4.98
CA LEU A 193 23.21 -5.29 -4.16
C LEU A 193 23.30 -4.33 -2.97
N GLU A 194 24.40 -4.37 -2.23
CA GLU A 194 24.60 -3.52 -1.06
C GLU A 194 24.47 -2.02 -1.39
N ASN A 195 25.00 -1.60 -2.53
CA ASN A 195 24.89 -0.21 -2.99
C ASN A 195 23.47 0.14 -3.44
N ARG A 196 22.85 -0.70 -4.24
CA ARG A 196 21.47 -0.45 -4.72
C ARG A 196 20.45 -0.32 -3.59
N VAL A 197 20.56 -1.14 -2.54
CA VAL A 197 19.65 -1.09 -1.38
C VAL A 197 20.07 -0.07 -0.31
N ARG A 198 21.17 0.63 -0.49
CA ARG A 198 21.72 1.60 0.48
C ARG A 198 20.73 2.68 0.84
N PHE A 199 20.06 3.28 -0.14
CA PHE A 199 19.04 4.31 0.10
C PHE A 199 17.88 3.77 0.95
N ALA A 200 17.34 2.61 0.61
CA ALA A 200 16.24 1.97 1.35
C ALA A 200 16.62 1.69 2.82
N ARG A 201 17.84 1.21 3.03
CA ARG A 201 18.38 0.94 4.38
C ARG A 201 18.58 2.21 5.18
N MET A 202 19.14 3.26 4.57
CA MET A 202 19.31 4.58 5.19
C MET A 202 17.95 5.19 5.56
N LEU A 203 16.98 5.16 4.65
CA LEU A 203 15.61 5.62 4.88
C LEU A 203 14.96 4.88 6.05
N THR A 204 15.05 3.56 6.07
CA THR A 204 14.47 2.73 7.14
C THR A 204 15.06 3.10 8.51
N ARG A 205 16.39 3.19 8.62
CA ARG A 205 17.07 3.61 9.87
C ARG A 205 16.67 5.02 10.29
N ALA A 206 16.55 5.94 9.33
CA ALA A 206 16.17 7.32 9.61
C ALA A 206 14.73 7.42 10.13
N ILE A 207 13.78 6.71 9.51
CA ILE A 207 12.38 6.64 9.98
C ILE A 207 12.33 5.96 11.35
N ARG A 208 13.03 4.85 11.59
CA ARG A 208 13.09 4.20 12.91
C ARG A 208 13.60 5.16 13.98
N LYS A 209 14.63 5.95 13.68
CA LYS A 209 15.14 6.99 14.61
C LYS A 209 14.13 8.10 14.86
N ALA A 210 13.39 8.53 13.83
CA ALA A 210 12.42 9.62 13.95
C ALA A 210 11.16 9.21 14.71
N VAL A 211 10.72 7.94 14.57
CA VAL A 211 9.50 7.39 15.20
C VAL A 211 9.80 6.03 15.85
N PRO A 212 10.56 6.01 16.94
CA PRO A 212 11.12 4.78 17.52
C PRO A 212 10.07 3.76 17.98
N ASP A 213 8.89 4.21 18.38
CA ASP A 213 7.84 3.37 18.95
C ASP A 213 6.76 2.96 17.94
N MET A 214 6.83 3.44 16.68
CA MET A 214 5.87 3.07 15.66
C MET A 214 6.23 1.74 15.01
N VAL A 215 5.21 1.01 14.58
CA VAL A 215 5.41 -0.15 13.69
C VAL A 215 5.87 0.35 12.33
N ILE A 216 6.97 -0.21 11.82
CA ILE A 216 7.44 -0.01 10.44
C ILE A 216 7.10 -1.24 9.63
N ASP A 217 6.18 -1.09 8.69
CA ASP A 217 5.86 -2.04 7.64
C ASP A 217 6.66 -1.66 6.38
N TYR A 218 7.31 -2.61 5.74
CA TYR A 218 8.01 -2.35 4.48
C TYR A 218 7.31 -3.10 3.35
N LYS A 219 6.78 -2.34 2.38
CA LYS A 219 6.26 -2.97 1.16
C LYS A 219 7.43 -3.41 0.30
N LEU A 220 7.78 -4.69 0.39
CA LEU A 220 8.85 -5.32 -0.36
C LEU A 220 8.34 -5.63 -1.77
N SER A 221 8.67 -4.75 -2.70
CA SER A 221 8.30 -4.87 -4.11
C SER A 221 9.33 -5.71 -4.85
N ILE A 222 8.93 -6.92 -5.28
CA ILE A 222 9.83 -7.91 -5.86
C ILE A 222 9.63 -8.00 -7.37
N VAL A 223 10.73 -7.91 -8.10
CA VAL A 223 10.82 -8.13 -9.54
C VAL A 223 11.09 -9.61 -9.79
N THR A 224 10.18 -10.27 -10.51
CA THR A 224 10.38 -11.64 -10.97
C THR A 224 11.05 -11.65 -12.35
N PRO A 225 11.62 -12.78 -12.80
CA PRO A 225 12.26 -12.85 -14.12
C PRO A 225 11.36 -12.37 -15.27
N GLN A 226 10.05 -12.58 -15.16
CA GLN A 226 9.10 -12.27 -16.24
C GLN A 226 8.35 -10.94 -16.03
N ARG A 227 8.37 -10.36 -14.82
CA ARG A 227 7.45 -9.26 -14.45
C ARG A 227 8.07 -8.23 -13.53
N GLY A 228 7.66 -6.97 -13.74
CA GLY A 228 8.04 -5.83 -12.93
C GLY A 228 9.40 -5.24 -13.31
N LYS A 229 9.68 -4.03 -12.84
CA LYS A 229 10.93 -3.31 -13.09
C LYS A 229 11.50 -2.62 -11.86
N GLY A 230 10.74 -1.78 -11.18
CA GLY A 230 11.19 -0.97 -10.06
C GLY A 230 10.99 -1.69 -8.73
N GLY A 231 11.97 -2.48 -8.32
CA GLY A 231 11.96 -3.23 -7.08
C GLY A 231 13.21 -4.08 -6.97
N ILE A 232 13.27 -4.87 -5.90
CA ILE A 232 14.38 -5.81 -5.70
C ILE A 232 14.17 -7.08 -6.54
N ASP A 233 15.22 -7.61 -7.13
CA ASP A 233 15.15 -8.90 -7.82
C ASP A 233 14.84 -10.03 -6.85
N GLU A 234 14.05 -11.02 -7.29
CA GLU A 234 13.64 -12.17 -6.47
C GLU A 234 14.84 -12.88 -5.82
N ALA A 235 15.94 -13.01 -6.56
CA ALA A 235 17.17 -13.67 -6.06
C ALA A 235 17.80 -12.91 -4.88
N ASP A 236 17.67 -11.60 -4.81
CA ASP A 236 18.27 -10.73 -3.80
C ASP A 236 17.30 -10.42 -2.64
N ALA A 237 16.03 -10.73 -2.80
CA ALA A 237 14.96 -10.28 -1.90
C ALA A 237 15.12 -10.79 -0.47
N VAL A 238 15.58 -12.03 -0.29
CA VAL A 238 15.79 -12.64 1.03
C VAL A 238 16.89 -11.89 1.80
N GLN A 239 18.04 -11.69 1.19
CA GLN A 239 19.16 -10.97 1.83
C GLN A 239 18.77 -9.52 2.15
N PHE A 240 18.05 -8.86 1.26
CA PHE A 240 17.60 -7.50 1.49
C PHE A 240 16.58 -7.43 2.63
N ALA A 241 15.64 -8.37 2.70
CA ALA A 241 14.68 -8.43 3.80
C ALA A 241 15.37 -8.62 5.17
N GLN A 242 16.37 -9.48 5.25
CA GLN A 242 17.16 -9.68 6.47
C GLN A 242 17.85 -8.39 6.91
N TRP A 243 18.50 -7.66 6.00
CA TRP A 243 19.10 -6.36 6.31
C TRP A 243 18.09 -5.31 6.74
N LEU A 244 16.90 -5.29 6.16
CA LEU A 244 15.83 -4.37 6.57
C LEU A 244 15.32 -4.66 7.99
N VAL A 245 15.28 -5.93 8.41
CA VAL A 245 14.96 -6.29 9.81
C VAL A 245 16.03 -5.75 10.76
N GLU A 246 17.31 -5.90 10.42
CA GLU A 246 18.42 -5.32 11.18
C GLU A 246 18.32 -3.79 11.29
N ASP A 247 17.83 -3.14 10.23
CA ASP A 247 17.64 -1.68 10.17
C ASP A 247 16.36 -1.20 10.87
N GLY A 248 15.50 -2.11 11.36
CA GLY A 248 14.36 -1.79 12.21
C GLY A 248 12.99 -1.97 11.57
N VAL A 249 12.85 -2.71 10.47
CA VAL A 249 11.55 -3.13 9.94
C VAL A 249 10.89 -4.12 10.88
N ASP A 250 9.60 -3.92 11.18
CA ASP A 250 8.80 -4.75 12.07
C ASP A 250 7.93 -5.77 11.34
N MET A 251 7.59 -5.51 10.10
CA MET A 251 6.79 -6.41 9.26
C MET A 251 6.98 -6.11 7.77
N PHE A 252 6.62 -7.06 6.93
CA PHE A 252 6.69 -6.91 5.48
C PHE A 252 5.32 -7.08 4.83
N HIS A 253 5.08 -6.25 3.80
CA HIS A 253 4.06 -6.47 2.80
C HIS A 253 4.73 -6.91 1.50
N VAL A 254 4.70 -8.21 1.19
CA VAL A 254 5.37 -8.77 0.02
C VAL A 254 4.46 -8.69 -1.20
N ALA A 255 4.90 -7.95 -2.22
CA ALA A 255 4.11 -7.65 -3.42
C ALA A 255 4.95 -7.73 -4.69
N GLN A 256 4.30 -7.99 -5.82
CA GLN A 256 4.91 -7.85 -7.13
C GLN A 256 5.27 -6.38 -7.37
N ALA A 257 6.50 -6.12 -7.80
CA ALA A 257 6.91 -4.80 -8.25
C ALA A 257 6.19 -4.40 -9.52
N ASN A 258 5.84 -3.12 -9.62
CA ASN A 258 5.21 -2.57 -10.80
C ASN A 258 6.10 -1.56 -11.50
N HIS A 259 6.54 -0.57 -10.81
CA HIS A 259 6.92 0.75 -11.29
C HIS A 259 7.44 0.78 -12.73
N THR A 260 6.83 1.64 -13.58
CA THR A 260 7.05 1.73 -15.03
C THR A 260 6.79 0.46 -15.85
N GLY A 261 6.27 -0.59 -15.19
CA GLY A 261 5.85 -1.83 -15.83
C GLY A 261 4.37 -1.81 -16.27
N ASN A 262 3.88 -2.97 -16.65
CA ASN A 262 2.47 -3.16 -16.96
C ASN A 262 1.67 -3.29 -15.67
N MET A 263 0.60 -2.51 -15.49
CA MET A 263 -0.30 -2.64 -14.33
C MET A 263 -0.88 -4.05 -14.15
N ALA A 264 -1.02 -4.81 -15.23
CA ALA A 264 -1.42 -6.22 -15.18
C ALA A 264 -0.41 -7.13 -14.45
N ASP A 265 0.80 -6.69 -14.21
CA ASP A 265 1.78 -7.42 -13.39
C ASP A 265 1.40 -7.38 -11.90
N THR A 266 1.00 -6.22 -11.42
CA THR A 266 0.64 -6.00 -10.00
C THR A 266 -0.84 -6.25 -9.73
N ILE A 267 -1.72 -5.84 -10.64
CA ILE A 267 -3.18 -5.93 -10.52
C ILE A 267 -3.72 -6.70 -11.73
N PRO A 268 -3.44 -8.02 -11.83
CA PRO A 268 -3.79 -8.78 -13.01
C PRO A 268 -5.30 -8.91 -13.19
N PRO A 269 -5.81 -8.66 -14.41
CA PRO A 269 -7.18 -8.96 -14.74
C PRO A 269 -7.41 -10.48 -14.83
N MET A 270 -8.67 -10.85 -15.04
CA MET A 270 -9.07 -12.24 -15.23
C MET A 270 -8.28 -12.90 -16.36
N GLY A 271 -7.79 -14.11 -16.13
CA GLY A 271 -7.09 -14.91 -17.14
C GLY A 271 -5.60 -14.61 -17.34
N VAL A 272 -5.06 -13.52 -16.77
CA VAL A 272 -3.65 -13.14 -16.98
C VAL A 272 -2.69 -13.89 -16.05
N GLN A 273 -3.08 -14.11 -14.81
CA GLN A 273 -2.24 -14.82 -13.82
C GLN A 273 -3.10 -15.73 -12.94
N PRO A 274 -2.53 -16.83 -12.40
CA PRO A 274 -3.25 -17.70 -11.47
C PRO A 274 -3.62 -16.97 -10.18
N TYR A 275 -4.63 -17.47 -9.49
CA TYR A 275 -4.96 -17.00 -8.13
C TYR A 275 -3.84 -17.38 -7.15
N GLY A 276 -3.47 -16.45 -6.27
CA GLY A 276 -2.41 -16.68 -5.26
C GLY A 276 -1.00 -16.82 -5.84
N PHE A 277 -0.77 -16.39 -7.08
CA PHE A 277 0.50 -16.58 -7.80
C PHE A 277 1.74 -16.06 -7.05
N PHE A 278 1.58 -15.06 -6.18
CA PHE A 278 2.68 -14.41 -5.46
C PHE A 278 2.88 -14.93 -4.02
N VAL A 279 1.97 -15.78 -3.52
CA VAL A 279 1.98 -16.28 -2.13
C VAL A 279 3.26 -17.08 -1.82
N LYS A 280 3.75 -17.87 -2.79
CA LYS A 280 4.99 -18.64 -2.60
C LYS A 280 6.18 -17.73 -2.28
N ILE A 281 6.33 -16.61 -2.99
CA ILE A 281 7.44 -15.66 -2.75
C ILE A 281 7.32 -15.03 -1.37
N ALA A 282 6.11 -14.68 -0.93
CA ALA A 282 5.88 -14.22 0.43
C ALA A 282 6.29 -15.29 1.47
N GLY A 283 5.99 -16.56 1.19
CA GLY A 283 6.40 -17.69 2.04
C GLY A 283 7.92 -17.88 2.10
N ASP A 284 8.63 -17.63 1.03
CA ASP A 284 10.09 -17.72 1.03
C ASP A 284 10.73 -16.57 1.85
N ILE A 285 10.19 -15.35 1.76
CA ILE A 285 10.57 -14.24 2.65
C ILE A 285 10.26 -14.59 4.11
N LYS A 286 9.04 -15.09 4.40
CA LYS A 286 8.64 -15.44 5.76
C LYS A 286 9.57 -16.47 6.44
N LYS A 287 10.06 -17.44 5.69
CA LYS A 287 11.04 -18.43 6.22
C LYS A 287 12.39 -17.80 6.58
N ALA A 288 12.74 -16.68 5.94
CA ALA A 288 14.04 -16.06 6.07
C ALA A 288 14.10 -14.95 7.13
N VAL A 289 12.96 -14.48 7.62
CA VAL A 289 12.85 -13.40 8.60
C VAL A 289 12.04 -13.81 9.83
N ASN A 290 12.31 -13.18 10.97
CA ASN A 290 11.60 -13.42 12.24
C ASN A 290 10.50 -12.39 12.54
N VAL A 291 10.08 -11.64 11.53
CA VAL A 291 9.00 -10.65 11.61
C VAL A 291 7.82 -11.09 10.75
N PRO A 292 6.61 -10.59 11.00
CA PRO A 292 5.45 -10.93 10.21
C PRO A 292 5.57 -10.56 8.75
N VAL A 293 4.92 -11.37 7.94
CA VAL A 293 4.82 -11.17 6.50
C VAL A 293 3.36 -11.19 6.08
N SER A 294 2.92 -10.17 5.37
CA SER A 294 1.65 -10.17 4.65
C SER A 294 1.85 -10.52 3.18
N ALA A 295 0.94 -11.34 2.65
CA ALA A 295 0.94 -11.74 1.24
C ALA A 295 -0.22 -11.08 0.50
N VAL A 296 0.05 -10.62 -0.72
CA VAL A 296 -0.94 -10.11 -1.67
C VAL A 296 -0.78 -10.83 -3.01
N GLY A 297 -1.81 -10.90 -3.82
CA GLY A 297 -1.72 -11.45 -5.17
C GLY A 297 -2.88 -12.37 -5.52
N ARG A 298 -4.03 -11.79 -5.90
CA ARG A 298 -5.23 -12.52 -6.31
C ARG A 298 -5.73 -13.54 -5.27
N ILE A 299 -5.67 -13.21 -4.00
CA ILE A 299 -6.35 -13.92 -2.92
C ILE A 299 -7.79 -13.41 -2.93
N VAL A 300 -8.75 -14.19 -3.44
CA VAL A 300 -10.09 -13.69 -3.81
C VAL A 300 -11.24 -14.31 -3.02
N ASP A 301 -10.99 -15.39 -2.30
CA ASP A 301 -12.00 -16.06 -1.47
C ASP A 301 -11.47 -16.46 -0.09
N ALA A 302 -12.41 -16.75 0.81
CA ALA A 302 -12.11 -17.06 2.22
C ALA A 302 -11.29 -18.33 2.39
N ASP A 303 -11.55 -19.35 1.58
CA ASP A 303 -10.83 -20.62 1.67
C ASP A 303 -9.36 -20.46 1.25
N MET A 304 -9.11 -19.67 0.21
CA MET A 304 -7.75 -19.35 -0.21
C MET A 304 -7.02 -18.54 0.86
N ALA A 305 -7.66 -17.50 1.39
CA ALA A 305 -7.08 -16.67 2.45
C ALA A 305 -6.74 -17.50 3.70
N ALA A 306 -7.66 -18.40 4.11
CA ALA A 306 -7.43 -19.32 5.23
C ALA A 306 -6.25 -20.25 4.96
N ARG A 307 -6.18 -20.87 3.78
CA ARG A 307 -5.05 -21.75 3.40
C ARG A 307 -3.70 -21.05 3.44
N VAL A 308 -3.62 -19.77 3.05
CA VAL A 308 -2.37 -18.99 3.14
C VAL A 308 -1.86 -18.90 4.58
N ILE A 309 -2.77 -18.65 5.52
CA ILE A 309 -2.43 -18.58 6.95
C ILE A 309 -2.12 -19.97 7.53
N GLU A 310 -2.99 -20.96 7.30
CA GLU A 310 -2.88 -22.32 7.83
C GLU A 310 -1.61 -23.03 7.34
N SER A 311 -1.21 -22.80 6.08
CA SER A 311 0.03 -23.35 5.52
C SER A 311 1.30 -22.66 6.00
N GLY A 312 1.18 -21.55 6.76
CA GLY A 312 2.32 -20.78 7.23
C GLY A 312 3.04 -19.98 6.13
N MET A 313 2.41 -19.77 4.96
CA MET A 313 2.99 -18.96 3.88
C MET A 313 2.98 -17.46 4.16
N ALA A 314 2.04 -16.99 4.99
CA ALA A 314 2.02 -15.62 5.48
C ALA A 314 1.37 -15.55 6.86
N ASP A 315 1.55 -14.43 7.56
CA ASP A 315 0.91 -14.12 8.84
C ASP A 315 -0.37 -13.31 8.65
N ILE A 316 -0.45 -12.56 7.55
CA ILE A 316 -1.53 -11.64 7.21
C ILE A 316 -1.84 -11.80 5.72
N VAL A 317 -3.11 -11.73 5.35
CA VAL A 317 -3.54 -11.69 3.96
C VAL A 317 -3.96 -10.27 3.59
N ALA A 318 -3.34 -9.73 2.53
CA ALA A 318 -3.66 -8.42 1.99
C ALA A 318 -4.59 -8.58 0.79
N MET A 319 -5.77 -7.97 0.87
CA MET A 319 -6.83 -8.10 -0.13
C MET A 319 -7.35 -6.73 -0.53
N GLY A 320 -6.95 -6.24 -1.71
CA GLY A 320 -7.48 -4.97 -2.25
C GLY A 320 -8.86 -5.17 -2.87
N ARG A 321 -8.90 -5.64 -4.10
CA ARG A 321 -10.14 -5.82 -4.89
C ARG A 321 -11.22 -6.67 -4.23
N PRO A 322 -10.92 -7.75 -3.47
CA PRO A 322 -11.93 -8.48 -2.73
C PRO A 322 -12.68 -7.64 -1.70
N LEU A 323 -11.97 -6.74 -0.99
CA LEU A 323 -12.58 -5.83 -0.01
C LEU A 323 -13.30 -4.65 -0.66
N LEU A 324 -12.98 -4.30 -1.91
CA LEU A 324 -13.78 -3.36 -2.71
C LEU A 324 -15.12 -4.01 -3.11
N ALA A 325 -15.07 -5.28 -3.51
CA ALA A 325 -16.28 -6.02 -3.90
C ALA A 325 -17.18 -6.29 -2.70
N ASP A 326 -16.61 -6.59 -1.55
CA ASP A 326 -17.34 -6.86 -0.30
C ASP A 326 -16.60 -6.28 0.90
N PRO A 327 -16.98 -5.09 1.38
CA PRO A 327 -16.34 -4.48 2.54
C PRO A 327 -16.62 -5.24 3.85
N ASP A 328 -17.68 -6.08 3.92
CA ASP A 328 -18.09 -6.84 5.10
C ASP A 328 -17.35 -8.18 5.26
N TRP A 329 -16.26 -8.35 4.56
CA TRP A 329 -15.47 -9.57 4.55
C TRP A 329 -15.11 -10.06 5.95
N GLY A 330 -14.57 -9.16 6.79
CA GLY A 330 -14.15 -9.50 8.15
C GLY A 330 -15.31 -9.90 9.06
N THR A 331 -16.42 -9.15 9.01
CA THR A 331 -17.61 -9.45 9.80
C THR A 331 -18.31 -10.74 9.36
N LYS A 332 -18.35 -11.01 8.05
CA LYS A 332 -18.88 -12.27 7.50
C LYS A 332 -18.05 -13.47 7.92
N ILE A 333 -16.72 -13.37 7.88
CA ILE A 333 -15.82 -14.43 8.39
C ILE A 333 -16.05 -14.68 9.88
N ALA A 334 -16.09 -13.61 10.68
CA ALA A 334 -16.32 -13.73 12.12
C ALA A 334 -17.69 -14.37 12.46
N ALA A 335 -18.70 -14.15 11.62
CA ALA A 335 -20.03 -14.71 11.75
C ALA A 335 -20.18 -16.14 11.16
N GLY A 336 -19.12 -16.73 10.60
CA GLY A 336 -19.20 -18.03 9.92
C GLY A 336 -19.95 -18.02 8.58
N LYS A 337 -20.14 -16.82 7.99
CA LYS A 337 -20.90 -16.59 6.76
C LYS A 337 -19.99 -16.37 5.54
N ALA A 338 -18.94 -17.16 5.41
CA ALA A 338 -17.98 -17.04 4.31
C ALA A 338 -18.64 -17.25 2.91
N CYS A 339 -19.71 -18.04 2.84
CA CYS A 339 -20.49 -18.25 1.61
C CYS A 339 -21.24 -16.99 1.12
N ASP A 340 -21.50 -16.03 2.03
CA ASP A 340 -22.21 -14.79 1.70
C ASP A 340 -21.26 -13.69 1.18
N ILE A 341 -19.97 -13.98 1.12
CA ILE A 341 -18.96 -13.03 0.63
C ILE A 341 -19.07 -12.87 -0.89
N ARG A 342 -19.23 -11.62 -1.32
CA ARG A 342 -19.25 -11.22 -2.73
C ARG A 342 -17.83 -11.32 -3.32
N ARG A 343 -17.59 -12.34 -4.12
CA ARG A 343 -16.25 -12.62 -4.66
C ARG A 343 -15.88 -11.64 -5.76
N CYS A 344 -14.67 -11.06 -5.70
CA CYS A 344 -14.12 -10.26 -6.78
C CYS A 344 -13.91 -11.10 -8.04
N ILE A 345 -14.40 -10.61 -9.19
CA ILE A 345 -14.27 -11.27 -10.51
C ILE A 345 -13.03 -10.84 -11.29
N SER A 346 -12.18 -9.99 -10.71
CA SER A 346 -10.94 -9.48 -11.33
C SER A 346 -11.15 -8.77 -12.68
N CYS A 347 -12.26 -8.07 -12.87
CA CYS A 347 -12.59 -7.38 -14.13
C CYS A 347 -11.78 -6.08 -14.34
N ASN A 348 -11.21 -5.50 -13.30
CA ASN A 348 -10.46 -4.23 -13.24
C ASN A 348 -11.25 -2.96 -13.62
N LYS A 349 -12.48 -3.04 -14.12
CA LYS A 349 -13.23 -1.91 -14.73
C LYS A 349 -13.45 -0.72 -13.79
N GLY A 350 -13.98 -0.96 -12.59
CA GLY A 350 -14.29 0.12 -11.65
C GLY A 350 -13.09 0.51 -10.75
N CYS A 351 -12.09 -0.33 -10.69
CA CYS A 351 -10.91 -0.08 -9.86
C CYS A 351 -9.71 0.38 -10.71
N THR A 352 -8.91 -0.54 -11.24
CA THR A 352 -7.65 -0.23 -11.94
C THR A 352 -7.87 0.66 -13.17
N ASP A 353 -8.84 0.31 -14.03
CA ASP A 353 -9.09 1.06 -15.26
C ASP A 353 -9.61 2.48 -14.95
N ALA A 354 -10.45 2.63 -13.91
CA ALA A 354 -10.93 3.95 -13.49
C ALA A 354 -9.76 4.84 -13.04
N ILE A 355 -8.86 4.34 -12.20
CA ILE A 355 -7.70 5.10 -11.74
C ILE A 355 -6.76 5.46 -12.89
N GLN A 356 -6.51 4.54 -13.82
CA GLN A 356 -5.69 4.81 -15.01
C GLN A 356 -6.33 5.88 -15.92
N ASN A 357 -7.67 5.95 -15.95
CA ASN A 357 -8.42 6.99 -16.67
C ASN A 357 -8.66 8.25 -15.82
N ARG A 358 -7.94 8.44 -14.72
CA ARG A 358 -8.05 9.59 -13.80
C ARG A 358 -9.47 9.79 -13.25
N GLN A 359 -10.18 8.70 -13.06
CA GLN A 359 -11.45 8.63 -12.36
C GLN A 359 -11.22 8.07 -10.94
N PHE A 360 -12.18 8.23 -10.06
CA PHE A 360 -12.08 7.65 -8.72
C PHE A 360 -12.39 6.15 -8.70
N LEU A 361 -11.84 5.48 -7.71
CA LEU A 361 -12.01 4.05 -7.46
C LEU A 361 -13.48 3.70 -7.20
N SER A 362 -13.96 2.64 -7.85
CA SER A 362 -15.27 2.04 -7.62
C SER A 362 -15.24 0.53 -7.89
N CYS A 363 -16.34 -0.17 -7.68
CA CYS A 363 -16.46 -1.59 -8.00
C CYS A 363 -17.78 -1.90 -8.69
N VAL A 364 -17.72 -2.63 -9.81
CA VAL A 364 -18.92 -3.01 -10.58
C VAL A 364 -19.86 -3.97 -9.83
N LEU A 365 -19.35 -4.67 -8.80
CA LEU A 365 -20.11 -5.58 -7.95
C LEU A 365 -20.61 -4.92 -6.67
N ASN A 366 -20.15 -3.70 -6.36
CA ASN A 366 -20.48 -3.00 -5.13
C ASN A 366 -20.85 -1.55 -5.45
N ALA A 367 -22.14 -1.28 -5.57
CA ALA A 367 -22.66 0.04 -5.89
C ALA A 367 -22.40 1.10 -4.79
N GLU A 368 -22.12 0.66 -3.55
CA GLU A 368 -21.74 1.53 -2.44
C GLU A 368 -20.32 2.06 -2.59
N ASN A 369 -19.42 1.29 -3.24
CA ASN A 369 -17.98 1.60 -3.29
C ASN A 369 -17.70 2.94 -4.00
N GLY A 370 -17.12 3.89 -3.26
CA GLY A 370 -16.91 5.28 -3.67
C GLY A 370 -18.10 6.21 -3.40
N TYR A 371 -19.20 5.68 -2.84
CA TYR A 371 -20.44 6.40 -2.52
C TYR A 371 -20.96 6.08 -1.11
N GLU A 372 -20.08 5.68 -0.21
CA GLU A 372 -20.42 5.18 1.12
C GLU A 372 -21.26 6.17 1.94
N ASN A 373 -21.07 7.48 1.71
CA ASN A 373 -21.81 8.55 2.39
C ASN A 373 -23.20 8.82 1.80
N THR A 374 -23.50 8.31 0.59
CA THR A 374 -24.71 8.68 -0.14
C THR A 374 -25.59 7.49 -0.53
N ARG A 375 -25.03 6.28 -0.58
CA ARG A 375 -25.75 5.07 -1.07
C ARG A 375 -25.94 3.99 -0.02
N SER A 376 -25.52 4.19 1.21
CA SER A 376 -25.67 3.20 2.29
C SER A 376 -27.12 2.83 2.60
N CYS A 377 -28.08 3.71 2.26
CA CYS A 377 -29.51 3.47 2.44
C CYS A 377 -30.18 2.77 1.26
N LEU A 378 -29.54 2.66 0.09
CA LEU A 378 -30.17 2.10 -1.11
C LEU A 378 -30.28 0.57 -1.08
N LEU A 379 -29.56 -0.11 -0.19
CA LEU A 379 -29.64 -1.56 -0.03
C LEU A 379 -30.95 -2.05 0.63
N TYR A 380 -31.73 -1.14 1.21
CA TYR A 380 -33.05 -1.46 1.84
C TYR A 380 -34.22 -1.19 0.93
N THR A 381 -34.02 -0.64 -0.25
CA THR A 381 -35.14 -0.33 -1.18
C THR A 381 -35.44 -1.49 -2.14
N SER A 382 -34.75 -2.62 -2.05
CA SER A 382 -35.06 -3.81 -2.84
C SER A 382 -36.39 -4.46 -2.40
N ASP A 383 -36.87 -4.18 -1.18
CA ASP A 383 -38.18 -4.66 -0.71
C ASP A 383 -39.35 -3.85 -1.27
N ALA A 384 -39.09 -2.73 -1.96
CA ALA A 384 -40.14 -1.92 -2.60
C ALA A 384 -40.51 -2.40 -4.01
N ALA A 385 -39.94 -3.51 -4.49
CA ALA A 385 -40.27 -4.09 -5.78
C ALA A 385 -41.27 -5.26 -5.71
N ASP A 386 -41.75 -5.61 -4.49
CA ASP A 386 -42.70 -6.69 -4.27
C ASP A 386 -44.12 -6.19 -3.95
N ASP A 387 -44.44 -4.90 -4.20
CA ASP A 387 -45.81 -4.35 -4.17
C ASP A 387 -46.35 -4.11 -5.59
#